data_b1bfc498606e2bdd03804440bae7aee9
#
_entry.id   b1bfc498606e2bdd03804440bae7aee9
#
_cell.length_a   1.000
_cell.length_b   1.000
_cell.length_c   1.000
_cell.angle_alpha   90.00
_cell.angle_beta   90.00
_cell.angle_gamma   90.00
#
_symmetry.space_group_name_H-M   'P 1'
#
loop_
_entity.id
_entity.type
_entity.pdbx_description
1 polymer ?
#
loop_
_entity_poly.entity_id
_entity_poly.type
_entity_poly.pdbx_seq_one_letter_code
_entity_poly.pdbx_strand_id
1 'polypeptide(L)'
;MCIRDSSYIMEDVLEKYLRFSGYSVNRVMNITDVGHLTSDADEGEDKMVKGAKREHKTVMEIAKFYTDAFFADCKKLNIKRPDVVQPATGLIDDYIKIITKLLDTGYAYIAGGNVYFDTSKLSRYYIFNDHNEEDLAVGVREGVEEDENKKNKNDFVLWFTKSKFEDQALKWDSPWGVGYPGWHIECSGISMKYNGEYLDLHCGGVD
;
A
#
# COMPACT_ATOMS: atom_id res chain seq x y z
N MET A 1 21.86 8.45 -3.88
CA MET A 1 21.49 7.08 -4.31
C MET A 1 20.59 6.50 -3.25
N CYS A 2 19.39 6.14 -3.59
CA CYS A 2 18.41 5.59 -2.63
C CYS A 2 18.73 4.10 -2.41
N ILE A 3 18.69 3.63 -1.17
CA ILE A 3 18.92 2.21 -0.81
C ILE A 3 17.99 1.25 -1.59
N ARG A 4 16.86 1.77 -2.10
CA ARG A 4 15.85 1.02 -2.85
C ARG A 4 16.14 0.86 -4.35
N ASP A 5 17.15 1.53 -4.89
CA ASP A 5 17.47 1.48 -6.33
C ASP A 5 17.80 0.06 -6.79
N SER A 6 18.42 -0.74 -5.93
CA SER A 6 18.76 -2.14 -6.22
C SER A 6 17.53 -3.01 -6.50
N SER A 7 16.43 -2.82 -5.75
CA SER A 7 15.19 -3.56 -5.96
C SER A 7 14.60 -3.27 -7.34
N TYR A 8 14.50 -2.00 -7.72
CA TYR A 8 13.98 -1.61 -9.03
C TYR A 8 14.85 -2.06 -10.20
N ILE A 9 16.18 -2.14 -10.02
CA ILE A 9 17.10 -2.71 -11.02
C ILE A 9 16.83 -4.21 -11.18
N MET A 10 16.66 -4.95 -10.08
CA MET A 10 16.36 -6.39 -10.12
C MET A 10 15.03 -6.67 -10.81
N GLU A 11 13.98 -5.90 -10.49
CA GLU A 11 12.67 -6.00 -11.12
C GLU A 11 12.75 -5.72 -12.64
N ASP A 12 13.51 -4.70 -13.04
CA ASP A 12 13.72 -4.35 -14.45
C ASP A 12 14.48 -5.42 -15.22
N VAL A 13 15.50 -6.02 -14.60
CA VAL A 13 16.24 -7.14 -15.20
C VAL A 13 15.31 -8.34 -15.38
N LEU A 14 14.50 -8.66 -14.37
CA LEU A 14 13.51 -9.75 -14.44
C LEU A 14 12.49 -9.50 -15.56
N GLU A 15 11.91 -8.30 -15.65
CA GLU A 15 10.97 -7.94 -16.72
C GLU A 15 11.63 -8.11 -18.11
N LYS A 16 12.82 -7.56 -18.28
CA LYS A 16 13.56 -7.66 -19.55
C LYS A 16 13.88 -9.10 -19.93
N TYR A 17 14.26 -9.92 -18.95
CA TYR A 17 14.51 -11.34 -19.15
C TYR A 17 13.24 -12.10 -19.56
N LEU A 18 12.13 -11.87 -18.88
CA LEU A 18 10.84 -12.49 -19.23
C LEU A 18 10.40 -12.13 -20.65
N ARG A 19 10.49 -10.84 -21.01
CA ARG A 19 10.18 -10.38 -22.38
C ARG A 19 11.12 -10.99 -23.42
N PHE A 20 12.43 -11.07 -23.13
CA PHE A 20 13.40 -11.73 -23.99
C PHE A 20 13.09 -13.22 -24.18
N SER A 21 12.59 -13.89 -23.14
CA SER A 21 12.16 -15.28 -23.18
C SER A 21 10.80 -15.50 -23.88
N GLY A 22 10.17 -14.44 -24.39
CA GLY A 22 8.93 -14.52 -25.17
C GLY A 22 7.65 -14.36 -24.36
N TYR A 23 7.72 -14.04 -23.07
CA TYR A 23 6.54 -13.76 -22.26
C TYR A 23 5.98 -12.37 -22.52
N SER A 24 4.66 -12.26 -22.54
CA SER A 24 3.98 -10.97 -22.48
C SER A 24 3.95 -10.50 -21.03
N VAL A 25 4.50 -9.34 -20.74
CA VAL A 25 4.56 -8.78 -19.37
C VAL A 25 3.75 -7.49 -19.33
N ASN A 26 2.82 -7.38 -18.39
CA ASN A 26 2.15 -6.14 -18.01
C ASN A 26 2.67 -5.71 -16.65
N ARG A 27 3.59 -4.75 -16.59
CA ARG A 27 4.13 -4.23 -15.34
C ARG A 27 3.32 -3.05 -14.85
N VAL A 28 2.75 -3.21 -13.66
CA VAL A 28 1.96 -2.19 -12.96
C VAL A 28 2.75 -1.71 -11.74
N MET A 29 2.82 -0.40 -11.54
CA MET A 29 3.43 0.22 -10.37
C MET A 29 2.45 1.19 -9.74
N ASN A 30 2.26 1.08 -8.44
CA ASN A 30 1.54 2.07 -7.64
C ASN A 30 2.44 3.24 -7.25
N ILE A 31 1.85 4.42 -7.13
CA ILE A 31 2.45 5.57 -6.46
C ILE A 31 1.61 5.83 -5.20
N THR A 32 2.22 5.67 -4.04
CA THR A 32 1.59 5.96 -2.76
C THR A 32 1.63 7.47 -2.51
N ASP A 33 0.59 8.16 -2.92
CA ASP A 33 0.43 9.61 -2.83
C ASP A 33 -0.52 10.05 -1.70
N VAL A 34 -0.90 9.10 -0.83
CA VAL A 34 -1.77 9.30 0.35
C VAL A 34 -1.37 8.39 1.51
N GLY A 35 -1.62 8.84 2.74
CA GLY A 35 -1.59 7.98 3.93
C GLY A 35 -0.21 7.50 4.38
N HIS A 36 0.88 8.17 3.98
CA HIS A 36 2.23 7.73 4.31
C HIS A 36 2.71 8.29 5.65
N LEU A 37 2.61 7.48 6.70
CA LEU A 37 3.10 7.84 8.03
C LEU A 37 4.63 7.80 8.12
N THR A 38 5.20 8.55 9.09
CA THR A 38 6.66 8.66 9.26
C THR A 38 7.30 7.40 9.83
N SER A 39 6.51 6.58 10.53
CA SER A 39 6.95 5.28 11.03
C SER A 39 6.14 4.15 10.41
N ASP A 40 6.76 2.99 10.26
CA ASP A 40 6.10 1.76 9.81
C ASP A 40 5.18 1.17 10.92
N ALA A 41 5.14 1.83 12.09
CA ALA A 41 4.34 1.47 13.26
C ALA A 41 2.99 2.19 13.32
N ASP A 42 2.48 2.71 12.19
CA ASP A 42 1.28 3.56 12.13
C ASP A 42 1.33 4.79 13.07
N GLU A 43 2.54 5.21 13.45
CA GLU A 43 2.79 6.36 14.32
C GLU A 43 3.58 7.45 13.60
N GLY A 44 3.31 8.72 13.96
CA GLY A 44 4.06 9.86 13.46
C GLY A 44 3.28 10.75 12.48
N GLU A 45 3.87 11.90 12.17
CA GLU A 45 3.31 12.88 11.23
C GLU A 45 3.35 12.32 9.80
N ASP A 46 2.31 12.58 8.99
CA ASP A 46 2.29 12.21 7.57
C ASP A 46 3.51 12.80 6.84
N LYS A 47 4.33 11.96 6.22
CA LYS A 47 5.54 12.35 5.49
C LYS A 47 5.26 13.36 4.39
N MET A 48 4.10 13.24 3.74
CA MET A 48 3.70 14.12 2.66
C MET A 48 3.31 15.50 3.18
N VAL A 49 2.58 15.55 4.31
CA VAL A 49 2.23 16.80 5.00
C VAL A 49 3.47 17.51 5.50
N LYS A 50 4.40 16.77 6.10
CA LYS A 50 5.68 17.34 6.56
C LYS A 50 6.51 17.91 5.41
N GLY A 51 6.59 17.18 4.29
CA GLY A 51 7.26 17.65 3.07
C GLY A 51 6.58 18.89 2.50
N ALA A 52 5.26 18.90 2.43
CA ALA A 52 4.46 20.01 1.93
C ALA A 52 4.67 21.29 2.76
N LYS A 53 4.61 21.19 4.08
CA LYS A 53 4.88 22.31 5.00
C LYS A 53 6.31 22.86 4.82
N ARG A 54 7.31 21.97 4.73
CA ARG A 54 8.73 22.36 4.57
C ARG A 54 8.99 23.08 3.24
N GLU A 55 8.35 22.64 2.16
CA GLU A 55 8.60 23.15 0.82
C GLU A 55 7.55 24.17 0.35
N HIS A 56 6.61 24.54 1.22
CA HIS A 56 5.51 25.46 0.91
C HIS A 56 4.71 25.04 -0.35
N LYS A 57 4.43 23.74 -0.47
CA LYS A 57 3.69 23.12 -1.57
C LYS A 57 2.50 22.35 -1.03
N THR A 58 1.56 22.03 -1.91
CA THR A 58 0.49 21.08 -1.59
C THR A 58 1.04 19.64 -1.54
N VAL A 59 0.33 18.73 -0.87
CA VAL A 59 0.68 17.30 -0.82
C VAL A 59 0.76 16.71 -2.24
N MET A 60 -0.18 17.07 -3.13
CA MET A 60 -0.21 16.60 -4.51
C MET A 60 0.98 17.11 -5.35
N GLU A 61 1.41 18.35 -5.14
CA GLU A 61 2.59 18.91 -5.81
C GLU A 61 3.87 18.20 -5.34
N ILE A 62 3.97 17.86 -4.06
CA ILE A 62 5.07 17.07 -3.50
C ILE A 62 5.07 15.67 -4.10
N ALA A 63 3.93 14.98 -4.11
CA ALA A 63 3.80 13.65 -4.71
C ALA A 63 4.25 13.65 -6.17
N LYS A 64 3.77 14.62 -6.95
CA LYS A 64 4.15 14.78 -8.36
C LYS A 64 5.65 15.03 -8.51
N PHE A 65 6.22 15.96 -7.73
CA PHE A 65 7.63 16.31 -7.80
C PHE A 65 8.54 15.09 -7.57
N TYR A 66 8.28 14.32 -6.50
CA TYR A 66 9.10 13.14 -6.20
C TYR A 66 8.85 11.98 -7.17
N THR A 67 7.64 11.85 -7.71
CA THR A 67 7.34 10.88 -8.78
C THR A 67 8.13 11.21 -10.04
N ASP A 68 8.15 12.47 -10.45
CA ASP A 68 8.90 12.90 -11.64
C ASP A 68 10.40 12.72 -11.43
N ALA A 69 10.94 13.07 -10.25
CA ALA A 69 12.35 12.86 -9.90
C ALA A 69 12.71 11.37 -9.91
N PHE A 70 11.88 10.51 -9.33
CA PHE A 70 12.07 9.06 -9.33
C PHE A 70 12.20 8.51 -10.77
N PHE A 71 11.24 8.85 -11.65
CA PHE A 71 11.31 8.37 -13.03
C PHE A 71 12.44 8.98 -13.83
N ALA A 72 12.88 10.21 -13.52
CA ALA A 72 14.08 10.79 -14.11
C ALA A 72 15.34 10.02 -13.73
N ASP A 73 15.44 9.56 -12.48
CA ASP A 73 16.57 8.75 -12.02
C ASP A 73 16.49 7.30 -12.56
N CYS A 74 15.33 6.69 -12.61
CA CYS A 74 15.12 5.41 -13.28
C CYS A 74 15.59 5.45 -14.74
N LYS A 75 15.31 6.54 -15.46
CA LYS A 75 15.77 6.72 -16.85
C LYS A 75 17.29 6.77 -16.94
N LYS A 76 17.98 7.43 -16.00
CA LYS A 76 19.46 7.46 -15.97
C LYS A 76 20.07 6.08 -15.74
N LEU A 77 19.38 5.23 -14.97
CA LEU A 77 19.77 3.84 -14.71
C LEU A 77 19.31 2.86 -15.80
N ASN A 78 18.70 3.35 -16.89
CA ASN A 78 18.13 2.52 -17.95
C ASN A 78 17.04 1.54 -17.46
N ILE A 79 16.34 1.90 -16.39
CA ILE A 79 15.18 1.16 -15.89
C ILE A 79 13.97 1.52 -16.76
N LYS A 80 13.31 0.52 -17.32
CA LYS A 80 12.11 0.70 -18.15
C LYS A 80 10.97 1.25 -17.29
N ARG A 81 10.26 2.25 -17.79
CA ARG A 81 9.02 2.72 -17.13
C ARG A 81 7.99 1.60 -17.15
N PRO A 82 7.27 1.34 -16.06
CA PRO A 82 6.16 0.39 -16.03
C PRO A 82 5.10 0.70 -17.10
N ASP A 83 4.41 -0.34 -17.57
CA ASP A 83 3.35 -0.19 -18.59
C ASP A 83 2.18 0.62 -18.02
N VAL A 84 1.91 0.48 -16.72
CA VAL A 84 0.93 1.29 -15.97
C VAL A 84 1.61 1.86 -14.73
N VAL A 85 1.42 3.15 -14.48
CA VAL A 85 1.79 3.84 -13.25
C VAL A 85 0.53 4.49 -12.69
N GLN A 86 0.08 4.01 -11.53
CA GLN A 86 -1.20 4.42 -10.94
C GLN A 86 -1.00 5.06 -9.57
N PRO A 87 -1.31 6.35 -9.41
CA PRO A 87 -1.44 6.97 -8.09
C PRO A 87 -2.60 6.34 -7.29
N ALA A 88 -2.37 6.07 -6.01
CA ALA A 88 -3.35 5.46 -5.13
C ALA A 88 -4.64 6.29 -5.02
N THR A 89 -4.51 7.63 -4.95
CA THR A 89 -5.66 8.55 -4.89
C THR A 89 -6.60 8.46 -6.10
N GLY A 90 -6.14 7.92 -7.22
CA GLY A 90 -6.95 7.77 -8.43
C GLY A 90 -7.96 6.62 -8.40
N LEU A 91 -7.99 5.78 -7.36
CA LEU A 91 -8.82 4.57 -7.29
C LEU A 91 -9.69 4.47 -6.03
N ILE A 92 -9.98 5.57 -5.38
CA ILE A 92 -10.76 5.60 -4.12
C ILE A 92 -12.10 4.86 -4.25
N ASP A 93 -12.87 5.12 -5.32
CA ASP A 93 -14.16 4.46 -5.55
C ASP A 93 -14.01 2.93 -5.76
N ASP A 94 -12.91 2.51 -6.36
CA ASP A 94 -12.63 1.07 -6.57
C ASP A 94 -12.29 0.41 -5.22
N TYR A 95 -11.51 1.07 -4.35
CA TYR A 95 -11.24 0.58 -3.00
C TYR A 95 -12.52 0.46 -2.18
N ILE A 96 -13.39 1.46 -2.21
CA ILE A 96 -14.68 1.42 -1.50
C ILE A 96 -15.51 0.22 -1.97
N LYS A 97 -15.57 -0.06 -3.27
CA LYS A 97 -16.28 -1.23 -3.82
C LYS A 97 -15.70 -2.55 -3.32
N ILE A 98 -14.36 -2.68 -3.32
CA ILE A 98 -13.68 -3.89 -2.86
C ILE A 98 -13.96 -4.10 -1.36
N ILE A 99 -13.80 -3.06 -0.55
CA ILE A 99 -14.04 -3.11 0.90
C ILE A 99 -15.50 -3.45 1.20
N THR A 100 -16.45 -2.86 0.48
CA THR A 100 -17.88 -3.18 0.62
C THR A 100 -18.11 -4.68 0.36
N LYS A 101 -17.54 -5.22 -0.72
CA LYS A 101 -17.64 -6.66 -1.02
C LYS A 101 -17.04 -7.52 0.08
N LEU A 102 -15.91 -7.12 0.65
CA LEU A 102 -15.27 -7.85 1.76
C LEU A 102 -16.15 -7.84 3.03
N LEU A 103 -16.80 -6.72 3.33
CA LEU A 103 -17.78 -6.63 4.43
C LEU A 103 -19.00 -7.52 4.18
N ASP A 104 -19.59 -7.47 2.98
CA ASP A 104 -20.77 -8.25 2.61
C ASP A 104 -20.49 -9.76 2.65
N THR A 105 -19.27 -10.18 2.34
CA THR A 105 -18.83 -11.58 2.35
C THR A 105 -18.25 -12.04 3.69
N GLY A 106 -18.15 -11.14 4.67
CA GLY A 106 -17.68 -11.46 6.03
C GLY A 106 -16.17 -11.60 6.18
N TYR A 107 -15.39 -11.13 5.20
CA TYR A 107 -13.91 -11.05 5.28
C TYR A 107 -13.41 -9.76 5.90
N ALA A 108 -14.29 -8.80 6.11
CA ALA A 108 -13.96 -7.55 6.79
C ALA A 108 -15.00 -7.26 7.89
N TYR A 109 -14.63 -6.39 8.81
CA TYR A 109 -15.50 -5.94 9.90
C TYR A 109 -15.20 -4.49 10.27
N ILE A 110 -16.17 -3.86 10.97
CA ILE A 110 -16.03 -2.50 11.47
C ILE A 110 -15.82 -2.56 12.99
N ALA A 111 -14.78 -1.90 13.48
CA ALA A 111 -14.51 -1.74 14.90
C ALA A 111 -13.85 -0.38 15.17
N GLY A 112 -14.15 0.26 16.30
CA GLY A 112 -13.62 1.55 16.68
C GLY A 112 -13.86 2.70 15.66
N GLY A 113 -14.68 2.45 14.62
CA GLY A 113 -14.93 3.36 13.50
C GLY A 113 -14.13 3.03 12.23
N ASN A 114 -13.10 2.20 12.30
CA ASN A 114 -12.30 1.77 11.16
C ASN A 114 -12.82 0.46 10.56
N VAL A 115 -12.44 0.19 9.32
CA VAL A 115 -12.73 -1.09 8.65
C VAL A 115 -11.47 -1.93 8.61
N TYR A 116 -11.55 -3.17 9.10
CA TYR A 116 -10.44 -4.12 9.20
C TYR A 116 -10.68 -5.34 8.31
N PHE A 117 -9.62 -5.91 7.79
CA PHE A 117 -9.62 -7.24 7.21
C PHE A 117 -9.47 -8.29 8.31
N ASP A 118 -10.30 -9.33 8.28
CA ASP A 118 -10.29 -10.45 9.23
C ASP A 118 -9.39 -11.57 8.69
N THR A 119 -8.16 -11.61 9.16
CA THR A 119 -7.16 -12.60 8.72
C THR A 119 -7.51 -14.03 9.10
N SER A 120 -8.34 -14.24 10.14
CA SER A 120 -8.81 -15.56 10.56
C SER A 120 -9.71 -16.26 9.53
N LYS A 121 -10.25 -15.50 8.56
CA LYS A 121 -11.05 -16.05 7.47
C LYS A 121 -10.23 -16.74 6.38
N LEU A 122 -8.90 -16.55 6.40
CA LEU A 122 -7.99 -17.15 5.43
C LEU A 122 -7.38 -18.42 6.04
N SER A 123 -7.71 -19.57 5.48
CA SER A 123 -7.19 -20.86 5.93
C SER A 123 -5.67 -21.04 5.70
N ARG A 124 -5.07 -20.20 4.84
CA ARG A 124 -3.65 -20.25 4.45
C ARG A 124 -3.12 -18.82 4.28
N TYR A 125 -2.96 -18.10 5.38
CA TYR A 125 -2.48 -16.71 5.33
C TYR A 125 -0.97 -16.61 5.10
N TYR A 126 -0.17 -17.50 5.72
CA TYR A 126 1.31 -17.48 5.68
C TYR A 126 1.89 -18.43 4.63
N ILE A 127 1.43 -18.33 3.36
CA ILE A 127 1.86 -19.26 2.30
C ILE A 127 3.33 -19.07 1.93
N PHE A 128 3.84 -17.84 1.99
CA PHE A 128 5.19 -17.49 1.57
C PHE A 128 6.19 -17.32 2.72
N ASN A 129 5.73 -17.38 3.95
CA ASN A 129 6.56 -17.23 5.13
C ASN A 129 6.46 -18.50 5.96
N ASP A 130 7.60 -19.15 6.24
CA ASP A 130 7.69 -20.26 7.21
C ASP A 130 7.57 -19.76 8.67
N HIS A 131 7.02 -18.56 8.89
CA HIS A 131 6.82 -18.02 10.21
C HIS A 131 5.58 -18.62 10.86
N ASN A 132 5.75 -19.19 12.04
CA ASN A 132 4.65 -19.50 12.95
C ASN A 132 4.09 -18.18 13.51
N GLU A 133 2.82 -18.17 13.93
CA GLU A 133 2.21 -16.99 14.59
C GLU A 133 3.04 -16.47 15.77
N GLU A 134 3.79 -17.36 16.45
CA GLU A 134 4.70 -17.03 17.55
C GLU A 134 5.94 -16.26 17.08
N ASP A 135 6.47 -16.57 15.90
CA ASP A 135 7.64 -15.88 15.33
C ASP A 135 7.32 -14.44 14.88
N LEU A 136 6.09 -14.20 14.43
CA LEU A 136 5.60 -12.86 14.12
C LEU A 136 5.41 -12.00 15.38
N ALA A 137 5.18 -12.63 16.54
CA ALA A 137 5.16 -11.92 17.81
C ALA A 137 6.55 -11.39 18.23
N VAL A 138 7.63 -12.03 17.76
CA VAL A 138 9.03 -11.61 17.99
C VAL A 138 9.44 -10.50 17.01
N GLY A 139 8.84 -10.45 15.81
CA GLY A 139 9.08 -9.42 14.80
C GLY A 139 8.28 -8.13 14.99
N VAL A 140 7.49 -8.01 16.05
CA VAL A 140 6.79 -6.76 16.40
C VAL A 140 7.86 -5.74 16.78
N ARG A 141 8.03 -4.73 15.93
CA ARG A 141 8.95 -3.62 16.16
C ARG A 141 8.64 -2.99 17.52
N GLU A 142 9.69 -2.74 18.32
CA GLU A 142 9.55 -2.01 19.59
C GLU A 142 8.80 -0.71 19.32
N GLY A 143 7.67 -0.48 19.99
CA GLY A 143 6.88 0.75 19.88
C GLY A 143 5.56 0.64 19.13
N VAL A 144 5.17 -0.52 18.60
CA VAL A 144 3.82 -0.70 18.02
C VAL A 144 2.82 -0.91 19.16
N GLU A 145 1.99 0.08 19.44
CA GLU A 145 0.86 -0.10 20.35
C GLU A 145 -0.16 -1.07 19.74
N GLU A 146 -0.61 -2.05 20.53
CA GLU A 146 -1.67 -2.96 20.12
C GLU A 146 -2.97 -2.16 19.89
N ASP A 147 -3.58 -2.33 18.71
CA ASP A 147 -4.89 -1.77 18.41
C ASP A 147 -5.97 -2.68 19.01
N GLU A 148 -6.53 -2.24 20.14
CA GLU A 148 -7.58 -2.97 20.89
C GLU A 148 -8.85 -3.25 20.06
N ASN A 149 -9.03 -2.60 18.92
CA ASN A 149 -10.16 -2.82 18.03
C ASN A 149 -9.98 -4.02 17.11
N LYS A 150 -8.76 -4.55 16.96
CA LYS A 150 -8.48 -5.74 16.15
C LYS A 150 -9.05 -6.99 16.81
N LYS A 151 -9.70 -7.85 16.02
CA LYS A 151 -10.12 -9.18 16.47
C LYS A 151 -8.96 -10.14 16.58
N ASN A 152 -8.05 -10.08 15.62
CA ASN A 152 -6.84 -10.88 15.57
C ASN A 152 -5.63 -9.95 15.44
N LYS A 153 -4.51 -10.33 16.02
CA LYS A 153 -3.29 -9.53 16.04
C LYS A 153 -2.82 -9.10 14.64
N ASN A 154 -3.01 -9.98 13.66
CA ASN A 154 -2.56 -9.79 12.29
C ASN A 154 -3.59 -9.09 11.38
N ASP A 155 -4.77 -8.73 11.92
CA ASP A 155 -5.74 -7.95 11.16
C ASP A 155 -5.15 -6.58 10.81
N PHE A 156 -5.53 -6.05 9.67
CA PHE A 156 -5.03 -4.76 9.20
C PHE A 156 -6.17 -3.86 8.72
N VAL A 157 -5.94 -2.55 8.77
CA VAL A 157 -6.94 -1.56 8.41
C VAL A 157 -7.07 -1.48 6.90
N LEU A 158 -8.29 -1.54 6.40
CA LEU A 158 -8.66 -1.30 5.01
C LEU A 158 -9.09 0.14 4.76
N TRP A 159 -9.76 0.75 5.77
CA TRP A 159 -10.22 2.14 5.71
C TRP A 159 -10.17 2.78 7.09
N PHE A 160 -9.46 3.89 7.19
CA PHE A 160 -9.36 4.70 8.39
C PHE A 160 -10.42 5.80 8.38
N THR A 161 -11.33 5.80 9.37
CA THR A 161 -12.20 6.94 9.66
C THR A 161 -11.75 7.66 10.93
N LYS A 162 -11.12 6.91 11.84
CA LYS A 162 -10.49 7.42 13.05
C LYS A 162 -9.04 7.00 13.05
N SER A 163 -8.17 7.95 13.08
CA SER A 163 -6.72 7.75 13.22
C SER A 163 -6.25 8.59 14.38
N LYS A 164 -5.20 8.16 15.05
CA LYS A 164 -4.49 8.97 16.05
C LYS A 164 -3.91 10.25 15.43
N PHE A 165 -3.91 10.33 14.09
CA PHE A 165 -3.37 11.44 13.30
C PHE A 165 -4.49 12.25 12.71
N GLU A 166 -4.88 13.33 13.36
CA GLU A 166 -5.90 14.26 12.88
C GLU A 166 -5.47 15.02 11.61
N ASP A 167 -4.18 15.05 11.33
CA ASP A 167 -3.53 15.87 10.29
C ASP A 167 -3.44 15.21 8.90
N GLN A 168 -4.17 14.14 8.62
CA GLN A 168 -4.25 13.59 7.27
C GLN A 168 -4.84 14.62 6.30
N ALA A 169 -4.00 15.05 5.33
CA ALA A 169 -4.36 16.11 4.40
C ALA A 169 -5.44 15.71 3.40
N LEU A 170 -5.56 14.40 3.09
CA LEU A 170 -6.48 13.89 2.09
C LEU A 170 -7.44 12.89 2.73
N LYS A 171 -8.73 13.18 2.63
CA LYS A 171 -9.82 12.33 3.12
C LYS A 171 -10.95 12.34 2.10
N TRP A 172 -11.69 11.24 2.02
CA TRP A 172 -12.80 11.02 1.11
C TRP A 172 -14.03 10.53 1.85
N ASP A 173 -15.20 10.80 1.31
CA ASP A 173 -16.45 10.25 1.77
C ASP A 173 -16.49 8.74 1.49
N SER A 174 -17.01 7.97 2.44
CA SER A 174 -17.26 6.54 2.28
C SER A 174 -18.53 6.14 3.03
N PRO A 175 -19.09 4.94 2.76
CA PRO A 175 -20.23 4.42 3.52
C PRO A 175 -20.00 4.28 5.03
N TRP A 176 -18.73 4.26 5.45
CA TRP A 176 -18.31 4.09 6.85
C TRP A 176 -17.93 5.40 7.52
N GLY A 177 -17.89 6.49 6.77
CA GLY A 177 -17.53 7.84 7.21
C GLY A 177 -16.39 8.44 6.38
N VAL A 178 -16.10 9.71 6.65
CA VAL A 178 -14.98 10.43 6.02
C VAL A 178 -13.66 9.85 6.50
N GLY A 179 -12.79 9.46 5.55
CA GLY A 179 -11.56 8.80 5.88
C GLY A 179 -10.62 8.58 4.68
N TYR A 180 -9.70 7.64 4.81
CA TYR A 180 -8.71 7.32 3.78
C TYR A 180 -8.39 5.81 3.77
N PRO A 181 -7.91 5.27 2.63
CA PRO A 181 -7.58 3.86 2.51
C PRO A 181 -6.34 3.49 3.35
N GLY A 182 -6.29 2.26 3.85
CA GLY A 182 -5.06 1.63 4.30
C GLY A 182 -4.21 1.20 3.09
N TRP A 183 -2.89 1.12 3.27
CA TRP A 183 -1.96 0.82 2.16
C TRP A 183 -2.17 -0.54 1.49
N HIS A 184 -2.66 -1.55 2.23
CA HIS A 184 -2.87 -2.89 1.67
C HIS A 184 -3.97 -2.93 0.60
N ILE A 185 -5.04 -2.14 0.76
CA ILE A 185 -6.12 -2.09 -0.24
C ILE A 185 -5.68 -1.36 -1.52
N GLU A 186 -4.71 -0.44 -1.41
CA GLU A 186 -4.18 0.28 -2.56
C GLU A 186 -3.50 -0.67 -3.54
N CYS A 187 -2.56 -1.48 -3.06
CA CYS A 187 -1.86 -2.47 -3.88
C CYS A 187 -2.83 -3.50 -4.48
N SER A 188 -3.75 -4.00 -3.67
CA SER A 188 -4.74 -4.99 -4.11
C SER A 188 -5.66 -4.40 -5.19
N GLY A 189 -6.23 -3.22 -4.96
CA GLY A 189 -7.15 -2.58 -5.90
C GLY A 189 -6.47 -2.20 -7.23
N ILE A 190 -5.24 -1.68 -7.18
CA ILE A 190 -4.47 -1.35 -8.38
C ILE A 190 -4.14 -2.63 -9.17
N SER A 191 -3.66 -3.68 -8.50
CA SER A 191 -3.32 -4.95 -9.14
C SER A 191 -4.55 -5.58 -9.80
N MET A 192 -5.67 -5.67 -9.09
CA MET A 192 -6.91 -6.24 -9.63
C MET A 192 -7.44 -5.46 -10.83
N LYS A 193 -7.31 -4.14 -10.82
CA LYS A 193 -7.80 -3.29 -11.91
C LYS A 193 -7.04 -3.49 -13.22
N TYR A 194 -5.72 -3.64 -13.14
CA TYR A 194 -4.85 -3.64 -14.32
C TYR A 194 -4.29 -5.01 -14.70
N ASN A 195 -4.21 -5.95 -13.75
CA ASN A 195 -3.73 -7.32 -13.98
C ASN A 195 -4.84 -8.37 -13.88
N GLY A 196 -6.03 -8.00 -13.38
CA GLY A 196 -7.15 -8.93 -13.22
C GLY A 196 -7.13 -9.68 -11.88
N GLU A 197 -7.81 -10.81 -11.83
CA GLU A 197 -8.02 -11.59 -10.59
C GLU A 197 -6.77 -12.35 -10.13
N TYR A 198 -5.83 -12.61 -11.03
CA TYR A 198 -4.62 -13.37 -10.76
C TYR A 198 -3.39 -12.51 -11.01
N LEU A 199 -2.45 -12.58 -10.09
CA LEU A 199 -1.18 -11.87 -10.15
C LEU A 199 -0.04 -12.90 -10.17
N ASP A 200 0.72 -12.93 -11.27
CA ASP A 200 1.81 -13.91 -11.46
C ASP A 200 3.04 -13.56 -10.61
N LEU A 201 3.36 -12.27 -10.50
CA LEU A 201 4.50 -11.78 -9.74
C LEU A 201 4.11 -10.56 -8.92
N HIS A 202 4.45 -10.58 -7.65
CA HIS A 202 4.31 -9.45 -6.74
C HIS A 202 5.66 -9.10 -6.12
N CYS A 203 6.09 -7.85 -6.32
CA CYS A 203 7.28 -7.29 -5.71
C CYS A 203 6.82 -6.31 -4.62
N GLY A 204 6.67 -6.82 -3.42
CA GLY A 204 6.23 -6.07 -2.23
C GLY A 204 7.38 -5.77 -1.27
N GLY A 205 7.07 -5.04 -0.20
CA GLY A 205 7.93 -4.92 0.96
C GLY A 205 8.02 -6.24 1.73
N VAL A 206 8.89 -6.28 2.73
CA VAL A 206 9.06 -7.44 3.63
C VAL A 206 8.06 -7.40 4.81
N ASP A 207 7.22 -6.38 4.84
CA ASP A 207 6.24 -6.16 5.91
C ASP A 207 4.96 -6.94 5.67
#